data_bab29b47f5a51e0571923c7bc8eb2b3b
#
_entry.id   bab29b47f5a51e0571923c7bc8eb2b3b
#
_cell.length_a   1.000
_cell.length_b   1.000
_cell.length_c   1.000
_cell.angle_alpha   90.00
_cell.angle_beta   90.00
_cell.angle_gamma   90.00
#
_symmetry.space_group_name_H-M   'P 1'
#
loop_
_entity.id
_entity.type
_entity.pdbx_description
1 polymer ?
#
loop_
_entity_poly.entity_id
_entity_poly.type
_entity_poly.pdbx_seq_one_letter_code
_entity_poly.pdbx_strand_id
1 'polypeptide(L)'
;MALKFHIKTYGCQMNERDSDSASALLIAHGYLPTEDENEADIVILNTCSVRDQAERKAIGKLGIMKRIKAERKHMIFGLMGCMAQSRGEELLKTIPHLDFVIGTDQIHSIPDAVEQILNGTGSKLDLRERCGADTPGIDMHRTDTIKHNAFISIMRGCDRYCSYCIVPYVRGHERSRNPESIVEEARELVRHGVKEIMLLGQNVAAFGLDRHAPNLPDDLSPFADLLKEIAKIDGLERIRFTSPHPAYFNKKLIETIAAEPKI
;
A
#
# COMPACT_ATOMS: atom_id res chain seq x y z
N MET A 1 -12.92 23.64 -13.17
CA MET A 1 -11.49 23.18 -13.23
C MET A 1 -11.40 21.86 -12.49
N ALA A 2 -10.56 20.92 -12.95
CA ALA A 2 -10.34 19.67 -12.22
C ALA A 2 -9.62 19.97 -10.89
N LEU A 3 -10.04 19.34 -9.79
CA LEU A 3 -9.44 19.53 -8.49
C LEU A 3 -8.06 18.86 -8.44
N LYS A 4 -7.11 19.51 -7.77
CA LYS A 4 -5.75 19.01 -7.58
C LYS A 4 -5.64 18.23 -6.28
N PHE A 5 -4.89 17.13 -6.28
CA PHE A 5 -4.59 16.36 -5.08
C PHE A 5 -3.09 16.23 -4.81
N HIS A 6 -2.73 16.15 -3.52
CA HIS A 6 -1.39 15.86 -3.05
C HIS A 6 -1.43 14.72 -2.02
N ILE A 7 -0.59 13.70 -2.19
CA ILE A 7 -0.44 12.61 -1.22
C ILE A 7 0.94 12.68 -0.59
N LYS A 8 1.00 12.89 0.74
CA LYS A 8 2.24 12.88 1.51
C LYS A 8 2.39 11.57 2.25
N THR A 9 3.44 10.81 1.93
CA THR A 9 3.70 9.50 2.56
C THR A 9 4.72 9.62 3.69
N TYR A 10 4.36 9.11 4.85
CA TYR A 10 5.22 8.92 6.01
C TYR A 10 5.21 7.44 6.39
N GLY A 11 6.09 6.62 5.76
CA GLY A 11 5.98 5.19 6.00
C GLY A 11 7.08 4.34 5.37
N CYS A 12 6.72 3.09 5.11
CA CYS A 12 7.54 2.09 4.43
C CYS A 12 7.15 1.97 2.95
N GLN A 13 7.84 1.10 2.19
CA GLN A 13 7.54 0.85 0.78
C GLN A 13 6.09 0.41 0.53
N MET A 14 5.47 -0.32 1.48
CA MET A 14 4.06 -0.66 1.37
C MET A 14 3.15 0.58 1.40
N ASN A 15 3.47 1.59 2.24
CA ASN A 15 2.76 2.87 2.20
C ASN A 15 3.02 3.61 0.87
N GLU A 16 4.24 3.56 0.33
CA GLU A 16 4.54 4.15 -0.97
C GLU A 16 3.70 3.49 -2.07
N ARG A 17 3.60 2.16 -2.07
CA ARG A 17 2.74 1.42 -3.00
C ARG A 17 1.26 1.75 -2.82
N ASP A 18 0.79 1.83 -1.56
CA ASP A 18 -0.59 2.24 -1.25
C ASP A 18 -0.87 3.67 -1.75
N SER A 19 0.08 4.59 -1.65
CA SER A 19 -0.04 5.96 -2.19
C SER A 19 -0.06 6.01 -3.72
N ASP A 20 0.72 5.16 -4.36
CA ASP A 20 0.73 5.02 -5.83
C ASP A 20 -0.63 4.53 -6.33
N SER A 21 -1.20 3.50 -5.71
CA SER A 21 -2.57 3.02 -6.02
C SER A 21 -3.63 4.10 -5.78
N ALA A 22 -3.58 4.80 -4.64
CA ALA A 22 -4.52 5.88 -4.34
C ALA A 22 -4.43 7.02 -5.37
N SER A 23 -3.20 7.36 -5.80
CA SER A 23 -2.97 8.36 -6.84
C SER A 23 -3.56 7.94 -8.18
N ALA A 24 -3.31 6.70 -8.60
CA ALA A 24 -3.83 6.17 -9.85
C ALA A 24 -5.38 6.14 -9.85
N LEU A 25 -6.00 5.77 -8.73
CA LEU A 25 -7.46 5.80 -8.56
C LEU A 25 -8.02 7.22 -8.66
N LEU A 26 -7.38 8.20 -8.01
CA LEU A 26 -7.81 9.60 -8.08
C LEU A 26 -7.67 10.16 -9.51
N ILE A 27 -6.58 9.84 -10.21
CA ILE A 27 -6.39 10.23 -11.62
C ILE A 27 -7.48 9.62 -12.50
N ALA A 28 -7.81 8.34 -12.31
CA ALA A 28 -8.89 7.67 -13.03
C ALA A 28 -10.28 8.32 -12.82
N HIS A 29 -10.47 9.01 -11.68
CA HIS A 29 -11.69 9.79 -11.37
C HIS A 29 -11.59 11.25 -11.80
N GLY A 30 -10.56 11.63 -12.56
CA GLY A 30 -10.43 12.98 -13.14
C GLY A 30 -9.77 14.01 -12.24
N TYR A 31 -9.21 13.64 -11.10
CA TYR A 31 -8.41 14.53 -10.25
C TYR A 31 -6.98 14.66 -10.79
N LEU A 32 -6.34 15.82 -10.60
CA LEU A 32 -4.99 16.10 -11.09
C LEU A 32 -3.95 16.03 -9.96
N PRO A 33 -2.85 15.29 -10.13
CA PRO A 33 -1.79 15.26 -9.13
C PRO A 33 -1.02 16.58 -9.09
N THR A 34 -0.57 16.99 -7.90
CA THR A 34 0.37 18.10 -7.70
C THR A 34 1.43 17.75 -6.67
N GLU A 35 2.67 18.21 -6.91
CA GLU A 35 3.75 18.07 -5.92
C GLU A 35 3.71 19.16 -4.84
N ASP A 36 3.03 20.28 -5.10
CA ASP A 36 2.88 21.37 -4.12
C ASP A 36 1.57 21.20 -3.33
N GLU A 37 1.69 20.90 -2.04
CA GLU A 37 0.56 20.78 -1.13
C GLU A 37 -0.23 22.10 -0.97
N ASN A 38 0.40 23.25 -1.24
CA ASN A 38 -0.26 24.53 -1.15
C ASN A 38 -1.21 24.80 -2.34
N GLU A 39 -1.00 24.11 -3.46
CA GLU A 39 -1.89 24.18 -4.62
C GLU A 39 -2.99 23.11 -4.61
N ALA A 40 -2.89 22.11 -3.71
CA ALA A 40 -3.81 21.01 -3.69
C ALA A 40 -5.16 21.37 -3.06
N ASP A 41 -6.25 20.97 -3.70
CA ASP A 41 -7.61 21.04 -3.15
C ASP A 41 -7.89 19.85 -2.24
N ILE A 42 -7.18 18.74 -2.45
CA ILE A 42 -7.27 17.50 -1.67
C ILE A 42 -5.88 17.17 -1.18
N VAL A 43 -5.69 17.09 0.14
CA VAL A 43 -4.43 16.67 0.76
C VAL A 43 -4.66 15.38 1.54
N ILE A 44 -3.87 14.35 1.26
CA ILE A 44 -3.97 13.05 1.92
C ILE A 44 -2.64 12.73 2.60
N LEU A 45 -2.66 12.40 3.88
CA LEU A 45 -1.51 11.85 4.57
C LEU A 45 -1.61 10.33 4.61
N ASN A 46 -0.62 9.64 4.02
CA ASN A 46 -0.45 8.21 4.20
C ASN A 46 0.57 7.94 5.31
N THR A 47 0.18 7.17 6.31
CA THR A 47 0.89 7.13 7.58
C THR A 47 1.14 5.70 8.07
N CYS A 48 2.31 5.51 8.69
CA CYS A 48 2.77 4.24 9.24
C CYS A 48 2.68 4.25 10.77
N SER A 49 2.22 3.15 11.37
CA SER A 49 2.29 2.92 12.83
C SER A 49 3.42 1.99 13.26
N VAL A 50 4.20 1.44 12.31
CA VAL A 50 5.35 0.57 12.62
C VAL A 50 6.56 1.39 13.07
N ARG A 51 6.67 2.65 12.59
CA ARG A 51 7.80 3.54 12.88
C ARG A 51 7.32 4.74 13.67
N ASP A 52 7.68 4.81 14.95
CA ASP A 52 7.34 5.92 15.84
C ASP A 52 7.69 7.31 15.25
N GLN A 53 8.86 7.44 14.61
CA GLN A 53 9.23 8.69 13.95
C GLN A 53 8.27 9.09 12.81
N ALA A 54 7.73 8.12 12.05
CA ALA A 54 6.77 8.41 10.99
C ALA A 54 5.44 8.89 11.58
N GLU A 55 4.98 8.26 12.65
CA GLU A 55 3.76 8.66 13.37
C GLU A 55 3.91 10.06 13.97
N ARG A 56 5.02 10.37 14.65
CA ARG A 56 5.29 11.73 15.17
C ARG A 56 5.30 12.80 14.08
N LYS A 57 5.92 12.52 12.93
CA LYS A 57 5.91 13.45 11.79
C LYS A 57 4.50 13.67 11.27
N ALA A 58 3.70 12.62 11.18
CA ALA A 58 2.31 12.71 10.75
C ALA A 58 1.47 13.55 11.72
N ILE A 59 1.59 13.32 13.05
CA ILE A 59 0.90 14.10 14.08
C ILE A 59 1.30 15.59 14.00
N GLY A 60 2.60 15.88 13.85
CA GLY A 60 3.07 17.25 13.66
C GLY A 60 2.45 17.90 12.41
N LYS A 61 2.35 17.16 11.30
CA LYS A 61 1.73 17.64 10.07
C LYS A 61 0.22 17.88 10.24
N LEU A 62 -0.50 17.02 10.96
CA LEU A 62 -1.91 17.22 11.30
C LEU A 62 -2.14 18.58 11.99
N GLY A 63 -1.24 18.96 12.91
CA GLY A 63 -1.29 20.27 13.57
C GLY A 63 -1.09 21.46 12.60
N ILE A 64 -0.15 21.33 11.65
CA ILE A 64 0.10 22.35 10.62
C ILE A 64 -1.12 22.50 9.70
N MET A 65 -1.73 21.39 9.29
CA MET A 65 -2.89 21.37 8.40
C MET A 65 -4.10 22.09 8.98
N LYS A 66 -4.23 22.15 10.31
CA LYS A 66 -5.27 22.96 10.98
C LYS A 66 -5.25 24.42 10.54
N ARG A 67 -4.05 25.02 10.49
CA ARG A 67 -3.88 26.44 10.10
C ARG A 67 -4.16 26.62 8.61
N ILE A 68 -3.63 25.74 7.76
CA ILE A 68 -3.84 25.79 6.31
C ILE A 68 -5.33 25.66 5.98
N LYS A 69 -6.03 24.71 6.61
CA LYS A 69 -7.46 24.51 6.37
C LYS A 69 -8.33 25.66 6.92
N ALA A 70 -7.91 26.35 7.97
CA ALA A 70 -8.60 27.55 8.47
C ALA A 70 -8.62 28.68 7.43
N GLU A 71 -7.52 28.81 6.65
CA GLU A 71 -7.41 29.80 5.55
C GLU A 71 -8.08 29.30 4.26
N ARG A 72 -8.05 27.97 4.01
CA ARG A 72 -8.55 27.28 2.81
C ARG A 72 -9.69 26.32 3.17
N LYS A 73 -10.84 26.85 3.56
CA LYS A 73 -11.99 26.10 4.09
C LYS A 73 -12.54 25.03 3.13
N HIS A 74 -12.38 25.21 1.83
CA HIS A 74 -12.81 24.26 0.78
C HIS A 74 -11.86 23.08 0.59
N MET A 75 -10.64 23.15 1.12
CA MET A 75 -9.65 22.07 0.99
C MET A 75 -10.14 20.82 1.72
N ILE A 76 -10.06 19.68 1.07
CA ILE A 76 -10.33 18.36 1.68
C ILE A 76 -9.04 17.82 2.28
N PHE A 77 -9.12 17.35 3.53
CA PHE A 77 -7.98 16.81 4.23
C PHE A 77 -8.27 15.40 4.74
N GLY A 78 -7.50 14.42 4.25
CA GLY A 78 -7.68 13.00 4.53
C GLY A 78 -6.48 12.33 5.18
N LEU A 79 -6.75 11.23 5.88
CA LEU A 79 -5.75 10.33 6.47
C LEU A 79 -5.96 8.92 5.95
N MET A 80 -4.88 8.24 5.54
CA MET A 80 -4.90 6.83 5.16
C MET A 80 -3.72 6.04 5.74
N GLY A 81 -3.75 4.71 5.63
CA GLY A 81 -2.65 3.84 6.00
C GLY A 81 -2.75 3.25 7.41
N CYS A 82 -1.63 2.74 7.95
CA CYS A 82 -1.62 1.97 9.21
C CYS A 82 -2.06 2.80 10.43
N MET A 83 -1.68 4.08 10.52
CA MET A 83 -2.12 4.96 11.61
C MET A 83 -3.62 5.26 11.51
N ALA A 84 -4.15 5.43 10.29
CA ALA A 84 -5.58 5.54 10.06
C ALA A 84 -6.31 4.30 10.55
N GLN A 85 -5.79 3.10 10.26
CA GLN A 85 -6.37 1.83 10.71
C GLN A 85 -6.36 1.69 12.23
N SER A 86 -5.27 2.05 12.90
CA SER A 86 -5.09 1.83 14.35
C SER A 86 -5.76 2.88 15.24
N ARG A 87 -5.84 4.14 14.78
CA ARG A 87 -6.28 5.30 15.58
C ARG A 87 -7.33 6.16 14.89
N GLY A 88 -7.85 5.73 13.76
CA GLY A 88 -8.70 6.55 12.90
C GLY A 88 -9.93 7.11 13.60
N GLU A 89 -10.62 6.32 14.40
CA GLU A 89 -11.78 6.79 15.17
C GLU A 89 -11.43 7.90 16.18
N GLU A 90 -10.32 7.72 16.92
CA GLU A 90 -9.81 8.70 17.87
C GLU A 90 -9.45 10.01 17.15
N LEU A 91 -8.69 9.87 16.05
CA LEU A 91 -8.19 11.03 15.29
C LEU A 91 -9.33 11.81 14.66
N LEU A 92 -10.33 11.15 14.11
CA LEU A 92 -11.49 11.83 13.51
C LEU A 92 -12.30 12.61 14.56
N LYS A 93 -12.38 12.08 15.80
CA LYS A 93 -13.07 12.77 16.91
C LYS A 93 -12.26 13.95 17.48
N THR A 94 -10.93 13.81 17.52
CA THR A 94 -10.05 14.80 18.17
C THR A 94 -9.51 15.87 17.22
N ILE A 95 -9.57 15.63 15.91
CA ILE A 95 -9.03 16.49 14.87
C ILE A 95 -10.18 17.00 13.97
N PRO A 96 -10.87 18.09 14.35
CA PRO A 96 -12.09 18.54 13.68
C PRO A 96 -11.88 19.04 12.25
N HIS A 97 -10.64 19.23 11.81
CA HIS A 97 -10.29 19.63 10.44
C HIS A 97 -9.94 18.44 9.53
N LEU A 98 -10.06 17.21 10.01
CA LEU A 98 -9.89 15.99 9.25
C LEU A 98 -11.26 15.59 8.64
N ASP A 99 -11.33 15.48 7.32
CA ASP A 99 -12.58 15.21 6.61
C ASP A 99 -12.81 13.73 6.39
N PHE A 100 -11.75 12.92 6.19
CA PHE A 100 -11.91 11.47 6.08
C PHE A 100 -10.72 10.70 6.65
N VAL A 101 -11.01 9.46 7.06
CA VAL A 101 -10.02 8.48 7.51
C VAL A 101 -10.30 7.14 6.84
N ILE A 102 -9.31 6.63 6.12
CA ILE A 102 -9.43 5.40 5.33
C ILE A 102 -8.36 4.41 5.78
N GLY A 103 -8.80 3.21 6.17
CA GLY A 103 -7.93 2.09 6.56
C GLY A 103 -7.15 1.48 5.40
N THR A 104 -6.22 0.60 5.74
CA THR A 104 -5.28 0.00 4.78
C THR A 104 -5.96 -0.83 3.68
N ASP A 105 -7.14 -1.40 3.94
CA ASP A 105 -7.87 -2.25 3.01
C ASP A 105 -8.93 -1.49 2.18
N GLN A 106 -9.15 -0.20 2.46
CA GLN A 106 -10.21 0.60 1.86
C GLN A 106 -9.70 1.72 0.95
N ILE A 107 -8.46 1.63 0.48
CA ILE A 107 -7.82 2.65 -0.39
C ILE A 107 -8.67 2.94 -1.63
N HIS A 108 -9.34 1.93 -2.18
CA HIS A 108 -10.24 2.05 -3.33
C HIS A 108 -11.45 2.96 -3.08
N SER A 109 -11.83 3.20 -1.81
CA SER A 109 -12.95 4.07 -1.45
C SER A 109 -12.57 5.56 -1.31
N ILE A 110 -11.30 5.91 -1.56
CA ILE A 110 -10.83 7.30 -1.47
C ILE A 110 -11.57 8.23 -2.43
N PRO A 111 -11.74 7.91 -3.73
CA PRO A 111 -12.50 8.77 -4.64
C PRO A 111 -13.94 9.00 -4.17
N ASP A 112 -14.63 7.94 -3.75
CA ASP A 112 -16.00 8.04 -3.21
C ASP A 112 -16.07 8.91 -1.95
N ALA A 113 -15.04 8.81 -1.07
CA ALA A 113 -14.96 9.64 0.13
C ALA A 113 -14.84 11.13 -0.23
N VAL A 114 -13.99 11.45 -1.20
CA VAL A 114 -13.80 12.80 -1.71
C VAL A 114 -15.11 13.34 -2.30
N GLU A 115 -15.79 12.57 -3.15
CA GLU A 115 -17.07 12.96 -3.76
C GLU A 115 -18.17 13.20 -2.71
N GLN A 116 -18.27 12.34 -1.69
CA GLN A 116 -19.23 12.52 -0.60
C GLN A 116 -18.99 13.81 0.17
N ILE A 117 -17.72 14.16 0.44
CA ILE A 117 -17.38 15.41 1.13
C ILE A 117 -17.71 16.62 0.25
N LEU A 118 -17.39 16.58 -1.04
CA LEU A 118 -17.74 17.64 -2.00
C LEU A 118 -19.26 17.88 -2.07
N ASN A 119 -20.04 16.81 -1.93
CA ASN A 119 -21.51 16.87 -1.90
C ASN A 119 -22.09 17.23 -0.51
N GLY A 120 -21.24 17.57 0.47
CA GLY A 120 -21.67 18.04 1.78
C GLY A 120 -22.16 16.96 2.74
N THR A 121 -21.79 15.69 2.54
CA THR A 121 -22.25 14.55 3.36
C THR A 121 -21.50 14.40 4.71
N GLY A 122 -20.61 15.34 5.05
CA GLY A 122 -19.82 15.28 6.30
C GLY A 122 -18.57 14.42 6.23
N SER A 123 -17.96 14.15 7.39
CA SER A 123 -16.72 13.36 7.46
C SER A 123 -16.97 11.87 7.27
N LYS A 124 -16.00 11.17 6.65
CA LYS A 124 -16.07 9.72 6.39
C LYS A 124 -15.02 8.93 7.15
N LEU A 125 -15.44 7.82 7.75
CA LEU A 125 -14.58 6.82 8.36
C LEU A 125 -14.81 5.47 7.68
N ASP A 126 -13.76 4.84 7.15
CA ASP A 126 -13.83 3.49 6.61
C ASP A 126 -12.60 2.67 6.99
N LEU A 127 -12.75 1.83 8.00
CA LEU A 127 -11.71 0.96 8.58
C LEU A 127 -12.03 -0.53 8.39
N ARG A 128 -12.98 -0.86 7.54
CA ARG A 128 -13.40 -2.26 7.33
C ARG A 128 -12.26 -3.09 6.76
N GLU A 129 -12.06 -4.28 7.31
CA GLU A 129 -11.17 -5.29 6.73
C GLU A 129 -11.86 -6.01 5.56
N ARG A 130 -11.06 -6.45 4.59
CA ARG A 130 -11.52 -7.25 3.45
C ARG A 130 -11.06 -8.70 3.58
N CYS A 131 -11.85 -9.61 3.03
CA CYS A 131 -11.54 -11.04 3.09
C CYS A 131 -10.44 -11.46 2.09
N GLY A 132 -10.22 -10.71 0.99
CA GLY A 132 -9.23 -11.02 -0.04
C GLY A 132 -8.10 -10.00 -0.11
N ALA A 133 -7.00 -10.39 -0.75
CA ALA A 133 -5.87 -9.50 -1.03
C ALA A 133 -6.04 -8.72 -2.34
N ASP A 134 -6.82 -9.24 -3.28
CA ASP A 134 -7.15 -8.55 -4.53
C ASP A 134 -8.20 -7.48 -4.26
N THR A 135 -7.71 -6.27 -4.03
CA THR A 135 -8.52 -5.08 -3.75
C THR A 135 -8.65 -4.28 -5.05
N PRO A 136 -9.83 -3.71 -5.39
CA PRO A 136 -9.96 -2.87 -6.58
C PRO A 136 -8.87 -1.80 -6.62
N GLY A 137 -8.16 -1.69 -7.74
CA GLY A 137 -7.09 -0.73 -7.94
C GLY A 137 -5.76 -1.05 -7.24
N ILE A 138 -5.61 -2.25 -6.62
CA ILE A 138 -4.32 -2.62 -5.99
C ILE A 138 -3.21 -2.79 -7.01
N ASP A 139 -3.55 -3.17 -8.22
CA ASP A 139 -2.68 -3.35 -9.38
C ASP A 139 -2.47 -2.05 -10.17
N MET A 140 -3.22 -0.99 -9.88
CA MET A 140 -3.08 0.29 -10.55
C MET A 140 -1.79 1.02 -10.14
N HIS A 141 -1.09 1.53 -11.14
CA HIS A 141 0.11 2.34 -11.00
C HIS A 141 -0.04 3.69 -11.70
N ARG A 142 0.66 4.70 -11.20
CA ARG A 142 0.84 5.95 -11.93
C ARG A 142 1.77 5.72 -13.11
N THR A 143 1.25 5.84 -14.33
CA THR A 143 2.03 5.63 -15.55
C THR A 143 2.85 6.87 -15.95
N ASP A 144 2.44 8.05 -15.49
CA ASP A 144 3.12 9.33 -15.75
C ASP A 144 4.45 9.51 -14.99
N THR A 145 4.70 8.69 -13.96
CA THR A 145 5.90 8.75 -13.11
C THR A 145 6.64 7.43 -13.01
N ILE A 146 6.45 6.51 -13.97
CA ILE A 146 7.13 5.21 -13.97
C ILE A 146 8.64 5.43 -13.99
N LYS A 147 9.29 4.88 -12.96
CA LYS A 147 10.72 4.84 -12.77
C LYS A 147 11.26 3.50 -13.29
N HIS A 148 12.59 3.35 -13.26
CA HIS A 148 13.23 2.06 -13.57
C HIS A 148 12.87 0.95 -12.57
N ASN A 149 12.30 1.28 -11.41
CA ASN A 149 11.88 0.34 -10.38
C ASN A 149 10.40 0.54 -10.00
N ALA A 150 9.71 -0.55 -9.66
CA ALA A 150 8.34 -0.54 -9.19
C ALA A 150 8.12 -1.47 -8.00
N PHE A 151 7.09 -1.19 -7.22
CA PHE A 151 6.64 -2.01 -6.10
C PHE A 151 5.37 -2.78 -6.48
N ILE A 152 5.36 -4.08 -6.27
CA ILE A 152 4.16 -4.92 -6.40
C ILE A 152 3.80 -5.50 -5.03
N SER A 153 2.60 -5.20 -4.55
CA SER A 153 2.06 -5.85 -3.35
C SER A 153 1.57 -7.24 -3.73
N ILE A 154 2.21 -8.30 -3.24
CA ILE A 154 1.84 -9.69 -3.54
C ILE A 154 0.94 -10.31 -2.49
N MET A 155 0.97 -9.78 -1.27
CA MET A 155 0.15 -10.22 -0.15
C MET A 155 -0.06 -9.12 0.86
N ARG A 156 -1.09 -9.24 1.70
CA ARG A 156 -1.41 -8.32 2.80
C ARG A 156 -1.63 -9.10 4.10
N GLY A 157 -1.32 -8.44 5.23
CA GLY A 157 -1.51 -8.98 6.57
C GLY A 157 -0.44 -9.99 6.99
N CYS A 158 -0.50 -10.41 8.25
CA CYS A 158 0.41 -11.40 8.82
C CYS A 158 -0.20 -12.04 10.08
N ASP A 159 -0.23 -13.37 10.14
CA ASP A 159 -0.78 -14.14 11.25
C ASP A 159 0.29 -14.62 12.24
N ARG A 160 1.47 -13.99 12.27
CA ARG A 160 2.56 -14.40 13.17
C ARG A 160 2.44 -13.88 14.59
N TYR A 161 1.73 -12.78 14.80
CA TYR A 161 1.51 -12.18 16.12
C TYR A 161 2.77 -12.10 17.00
N CYS A 162 3.91 -11.75 16.39
CA CYS A 162 5.15 -11.51 17.15
C CYS A 162 4.90 -10.44 18.22
N SER A 163 5.42 -10.63 19.44
CA SER A 163 5.11 -9.83 20.62
C SER A 163 5.30 -8.32 20.50
N TYR A 164 6.15 -7.89 19.58
CA TYR A 164 6.46 -6.47 19.30
C TYR A 164 5.77 -5.91 18.05
N CYS A 165 4.99 -6.73 17.32
CA CYS A 165 4.58 -6.37 15.97
C CYS A 165 3.11 -5.92 15.92
N ILE A 166 2.89 -4.69 15.41
CA ILE A 166 1.55 -4.12 15.22
C ILE A 166 0.86 -4.61 13.92
N VAL A 167 1.61 -5.23 13.00
CA VAL A 167 1.11 -5.57 11.65
C VAL A 167 -0.20 -6.34 11.65
N PRO A 168 -0.42 -7.40 12.43
CA PRO A 168 -1.71 -8.11 12.45
C PRO A 168 -2.92 -7.22 12.75
N TYR A 169 -2.71 -6.18 13.54
CA TYR A 169 -3.77 -5.26 13.99
C TYR A 169 -4.06 -4.11 13.01
N VAL A 170 -3.11 -3.82 12.09
CA VAL A 170 -3.26 -2.69 11.17
C VAL A 170 -3.31 -3.09 9.69
N ARG A 171 -2.98 -4.36 9.38
CA ARG A 171 -3.05 -4.93 8.03
C ARG A 171 -3.84 -6.24 7.98
N GLY A 172 -4.37 -6.67 9.12
CA GLY A 172 -5.24 -7.81 9.24
C GLY A 172 -4.56 -9.16 9.01
N HIS A 173 -5.38 -10.15 8.70
CA HIS A 173 -4.96 -11.51 8.43
C HIS A 173 -4.13 -11.64 7.14
N GLU A 174 -3.31 -12.69 7.12
CA GLU A 174 -2.49 -13.06 5.96
C GLU A 174 -3.38 -13.46 4.77
N ARG A 175 -3.18 -12.78 3.63
CA ARG A 175 -3.98 -12.96 2.40
C ARG A 175 -3.05 -12.76 1.21
N SER A 176 -2.92 -13.77 0.36
CA SER A 176 -2.15 -13.72 -0.87
C SER A 176 -3.01 -13.28 -2.05
N ARG A 177 -2.43 -12.52 -2.97
CA ARG A 177 -3.05 -12.20 -4.24
C ARG A 177 -2.95 -13.38 -5.20
N ASN A 178 -3.79 -13.36 -6.24
CA ASN A 178 -3.71 -14.32 -7.32
C ASN A 178 -2.36 -14.20 -8.06
N PRO A 179 -1.59 -15.31 -8.23
CA PRO A 179 -0.28 -15.29 -8.88
C PRO A 179 -0.32 -14.75 -10.32
N GLU A 180 -1.36 -15.11 -11.08
CA GLU A 180 -1.51 -14.69 -12.47
C GLU A 180 -1.68 -13.17 -12.57
N SER A 181 -2.45 -12.56 -11.65
CA SER A 181 -2.62 -11.11 -11.61
C SER A 181 -1.31 -10.39 -11.30
N ILE A 182 -0.48 -10.95 -10.42
CA ILE A 182 0.84 -10.38 -10.08
C ILE A 182 1.79 -10.45 -11.28
N VAL A 183 1.80 -11.58 -11.98
CA VAL A 183 2.66 -11.77 -13.18
C VAL A 183 2.23 -10.83 -14.30
N GLU A 184 0.92 -10.61 -14.51
CA GLU A 184 0.45 -9.67 -15.53
C GLU A 184 0.75 -8.22 -15.16
N GLU A 185 0.57 -7.82 -13.90
CA GLU A 185 1.01 -6.51 -13.39
C GLU A 185 2.52 -6.30 -13.63
N ALA A 186 3.34 -7.32 -13.36
CA ALA A 186 4.78 -7.27 -13.60
C ALA A 186 5.12 -7.09 -15.10
N ARG A 187 4.42 -7.81 -15.99
CA ARG A 187 4.60 -7.67 -17.45
C ARG A 187 4.24 -6.27 -17.92
N GLU A 188 3.13 -5.72 -17.43
CA GLU A 188 2.68 -4.38 -17.79
C GLU A 188 3.71 -3.32 -17.37
N LEU A 189 4.23 -3.41 -16.15
CA LEU A 189 5.26 -2.52 -15.64
C LEU A 189 6.55 -2.59 -16.50
N VAL A 190 6.97 -3.79 -16.88
CA VAL A 190 8.15 -3.97 -17.75
C VAL A 190 7.90 -3.40 -19.14
N ARG A 191 6.69 -3.54 -19.71
CA ARG A 191 6.31 -2.88 -21.00
C ARG A 191 6.43 -1.36 -20.91
N HIS A 192 6.20 -0.77 -19.73
CA HIS A 192 6.40 0.67 -19.48
C HIS A 192 7.83 1.05 -19.07
N GLY A 193 8.80 0.14 -19.17
CA GLY A 193 10.22 0.43 -18.98
C GLY A 193 10.78 0.14 -17.59
N VAL A 194 10.01 -0.49 -16.70
CA VAL A 194 10.50 -0.96 -15.39
C VAL A 194 11.53 -2.07 -15.61
N LYS A 195 12.66 -1.97 -14.90
CA LYS A 195 13.79 -2.92 -14.93
C LYS A 195 13.95 -3.70 -13.62
N GLU A 196 13.51 -3.13 -12.53
CA GLU A 196 13.56 -3.74 -11.20
C GLU A 196 12.16 -3.79 -10.59
N ILE A 197 11.75 -4.95 -10.11
CA ILE A 197 10.50 -5.12 -9.36
C ILE A 197 10.84 -5.53 -7.92
N MET A 198 10.25 -4.83 -6.96
CA MET A 198 10.30 -5.22 -5.56
C MET A 198 8.94 -5.76 -5.11
N LEU A 199 8.90 -7.04 -4.76
CA LEU A 199 7.72 -7.71 -4.24
C LEU A 199 7.54 -7.36 -2.76
N LEU A 200 6.37 -6.82 -2.43
CA LEU A 200 6.05 -6.35 -1.09
C LEU A 200 4.99 -7.23 -0.43
N GLY A 201 5.16 -7.43 0.85
CA GLY A 201 4.23 -8.11 1.74
C GLY A 201 4.68 -7.96 3.19
N GLN A 202 3.91 -8.48 4.13
CA GLN A 202 4.29 -8.49 5.53
C GLN A 202 5.05 -9.78 5.92
N ASN A 203 4.94 -10.83 5.06
CA ASN A 203 5.69 -12.08 5.18
C ASN A 203 5.74 -12.77 3.80
N VAL A 204 6.48 -12.21 2.85
CA VAL A 204 6.45 -12.65 1.43
C VAL A 204 6.78 -14.14 1.21
N ALA A 205 7.60 -14.72 2.09
CA ALA A 205 7.93 -16.15 1.98
C ALA A 205 6.74 -17.08 2.30
N ALA A 206 5.68 -16.56 2.94
CA ALA A 206 4.43 -17.27 3.18
C ALA A 206 3.41 -17.12 2.05
N PHE A 207 3.74 -16.42 0.97
CA PHE A 207 2.83 -16.23 -0.16
C PHE A 207 2.25 -17.55 -0.66
N GLY A 208 0.93 -17.58 -0.86
CA GLY A 208 0.18 -18.74 -1.32
C GLY A 208 -0.06 -19.84 -0.28
N LEU A 209 0.39 -19.63 0.96
CA LEU A 209 0.22 -20.61 2.05
C LEU A 209 -0.93 -20.26 2.99
N ASP A 210 -1.36 -19.04 2.99
CA ASP A 210 -2.43 -18.41 3.79
C ASP A 210 -2.83 -19.19 5.06
N ARG A 211 -2.30 -18.76 6.21
CA ARG A 211 -2.55 -19.37 7.54
C ARG A 211 -1.98 -20.78 7.78
N HIS A 212 -1.16 -21.32 6.89
CA HIS A 212 -0.50 -22.60 7.15
C HIS A 212 0.62 -22.46 8.18
N ALA A 213 0.74 -23.47 9.03
CA ALA A 213 1.82 -23.51 10.02
C ALA A 213 3.22 -23.60 9.36
N PRO A 214 4.26 -23.06 10.01
CA PRO A 214 5.64 -23.31 9.60
C PRO A 214 5.93 -24.79 9.89
N ASN A 215 6.37 -25.50 8.98
CA ASN A 215 6.87 -26.87 8.81
C ASN A 215 6.43 -27.34 7.44
N LEU A 216 6.78 -26.50 6.45
CA LEU A 216 6.47 -26.77 5.06
C LEU A 216 7.35 -27.92 4.57
N PRO A 217 6.81 -28.81 3.74
CA PRO A 217 7.61 -29.73 2.96
C PRO A 217 8.70 -28.96 2.19
N ASP A 218 9.86 -29.57 2.04
CA ASP A 218 11.02 -28.96 1.38
C ASP A 218 10.78 -28.59 -0.09
N ASP A 219 9.77 -29.20 -0.71
CA ASP A 219 9.35 -29.01 -2.11
C ASP A 219 8.16 -28.05 -2.27
N LEU A 220 7.54 -27.57 -1.18
CA LEU A 220 6.37 -26.68 -1.24
C LEU A 220 6.75 -25.23 -0.96
N SER A 221 6.87 -24.41 -2.00
CA SER A 221 7.04 -22.95 -1.90
C SER A 221 6.35 -22.24 -3.05
N PRO A 222 5.09 -21.83 -2.89
CA PRO A 222 4.39 -21.03 -3.90
C PRO A 222 5.10 -19.70 -4.21
N PHE A 223 5.78 -19.12 -3.21
CA PHE A 223 6.60 -17.93 -3.43
C PHE A 223 7.77 -18.19 -4.39
N ALA A 224 8.45 -19.34 -4.26
CA ALA A 224 9.50 -19.74 -5.19
C ALA A 224 8.96 -19.93 -6.62
N ASP A 225 7.75 -20.48 -6.76
CA ASP A 225 7.12 -20.63 -8.06
C ASP A 225 6.76 -19.26 -8.67
N LEU A 226 6.22 -18.35 -7.89
CA LEU A 226 5.96 -16.97 -8.31
C LEU A 226 7.26 -16.26 -8.77
N LEU A 227 8.35 -16.38 -8.02
CA LEU A 227 9.65 -15.81 -8.39
C LEU A 227 10.13 -16.31 -9.74
N LYS A 228 10.00 -17.63 -10.01
CA LYS A 228 10.36 -18.22 -11.30
C LYS A 228 9.51 -17.69 -12.45
N GLU A 229 8.20 -17.51 -12.24
CA GLU A 229 7.32 -16.97 -13.29
C GLU A 229 7.64 -15.50 -13.61
N ILE A 230 7.90 -14.68 -12.60
CA ILE A 230 8.31 -13.28 -12.80
C ILE A 230 9.68 -13.19 -13.47
N ALA A 231 10.62 -14.08 -13.12
CA ALA A 231 11.96 -14.09 -13.72
C ALA A 231 11.96 -14.38 -15.22
N LYS A 232 10.93 -15.07 -15.76
CA LYS A 232 10.77 -15.32 -17.20
C LYS A 232 10.41 -14.08 -18.01
N ILE A 233 10.07 -12.95 -17.36
CA ILE A 233 9.64 -11.75 -18.06
C ILE A 233 10.85 -11.14 -18.77
N ASP A 234 10.75 -11.03 -20.10
CA ASP A 234 11.77 -10.39 -20.92
C ASP A 234 11.84 -8.89 -20.61
N GLY A 235 13.06 -8.37 -20.48
CA GLY A 235 13.30 -6.97 -20.15
C GLY A 235 13.35 -6.66 -18.65
N LEU A 236 12.91 -7.56 -17.77
CA LEU A 236 13.12 -7.46 -16.34
C LEU A 236 14.57 -7.88 -16.00
N GLU A 237 15.26 -7.03 -15.24
CA GLU A 237 16.67 -7.24 -14.89
C GLU A 237 16.87 -7.67 -13.44
N ARG A 238 15.95 -7.27 -12.52
CA ARG A 238 16.09 -7.57 -11.09
C ARG A 238 14.75 -7.77 -10.40
N ILE A 239 14.72 -8.77 -9.53
CA ILE A 239 13.62 -9.05 -8.60
C ILE A 239 14.16 -8.89 -7.18
N ARG A 240 13.45 -8.13 -6.37
CA ARG A 240 13.73 -7.99 -4.93
C ARG A 240 12.48 -8.27 -4.14
N PHE A 241 12.65 -8.61 -2.88
CA PHE A 241 11.53 -8.81 -1.96
C PHE A 241 11.92 -8.43 -0.53
N THR A 242 10.91 -8.16 0.29
CA THR A 242 11.10 -7.71 1.67
C THR A 242 10.32 -8.56 2.66
N SER A 243 10.74 -8.48 3.93
CA SER A 243 10.00 -9.02 5.07
C SER A 243 9.73 -10.54 5.02
N PRO A 244 10.67 -11.38 4.60
CA PRO A 244 10.49 -12.82 4.73
C PRO A 244 10.66 -13.26 6.19
N HIS A 245 9.80 -14.15 6.68
CA HIS A 245 9.99 -14.78 7.98
C HIS A 245 10.84 -16.03 7.83
N PRO A 246 11.90 -16.25 8.64
CA PRO A 246 12.87 -17.35 8.47
C PRO A 246 12.23 -18.75 8.43
N ALA A 247 11.15 -18.96 9.16
CA ALA A 247 10.45 -20.26 9.19
C ALA A 247 9.87 -20.73 7.84
N TYR A 248 9.83 -19.85 6.83
CA TYR A 248 9.32 -20.17 5.49
C TYR A 248 10.44 -20.35 4.45
N PHE A 249 11.72 -20.27 4.87
CA PHE A 249 12.86 -20.56 4.02
C PHE A 249 13.11 -22.06 3.99
N ASN A 250 12.43 -22.76 3.10
CA ASN A 250 12.66 -24.16 2.83
C ASN A 250 13.68 -24.36 1.71
N LYS A 251 14.05 -25.62 1.43
CA LYS A 251 15.05 -25.98 0.43
C LYS A 251 14.71 -25.43 -0.96
N LYS A 252 13.45 -25.59 -1.42
CA LYS A 252 12.99 -25.11 -2.73
C LYS A 252 13.19 -23.60 -2.90
N LEU A 253 12.85 -22.80 -1.89
CA LEU A 253 13.01 -21.35 -1.96
C LEU A 253 14.48 -20.94 -2.03
N ILE A 254 15.32 -21.56 -1.18
CA ILE A 254 16.77 -21.29 -1.15
C ILE A 254 17.42 -21.65 -2.49
N GLU A 255 17.13 -22.83 -3.04
CA GLU A 255 17.64 -23.26 -4.34
C GLU A 255 17.16 -22.36 -5.48
N THR A 256 15.92 -21.89 -5.43
CA THR A 256 15.38 -20.97 -6.43
C THR A 256 16.12 -19.62 -6.42
N ILE A 257 16.34 -19.06 -5.23
CA ILE A 257 17.09 -17.79 -5.09
C ILE A 257 18.54 -17.98 -5.55
N ALA A 258 19.17 -19.10 -5.20
CA ALA A 258 20.56 -19.36 -5.56
C ALA A 258 20.77 -19.59 -7.08
N ALA A 259 19.76 -20.13 -7.76
CA ALA A 259 19.84 -20.48 -9.17
C ALA A 259 19.42 -19.33 -10.12
N GLU A 260 18.64 -18.35 -9.65
CA GLU A 260 18.10 -17.31 -10.50
C GLU A 260 18.92 -16.01 -10.38
N PRO A 261 19.66 -15.59 -11.42
CA PRO A 261 20.56 -14.42 -11.35
C PRO A 261 19.82 -13.08 -11.26
N LYS A 262 18.52 -13.03 -11.52
CA LYS A 262 17.72 -11.81 -11.39
C LYS A 262 17.26 -11.54 -9.95
N ILE A 263 17.40 -12.51 -9.01
CA ILE A 263 16.95 -12.37 -7.62
C ILE A 263 18.07 -11.91 -6.70
#